data_c69777b5ce018ad7120db95835a4914e
#
_entry.id   c69777b5ce018ad7120db95835a4914e
#
_cell.length_a   1.000
_cell.length_b   1.000
_cell.length_c   1.000
_cell.angle_alpha   90.00
_cell.angle_beta   90.00
_cell.angle_gamma   90.00
#
_symmetry.space_group_name_H-M   'P 1'
#
loop_
_entity.id
_entity.type
_entity.pdbx_description
1 polymer ?
#
loop_
_entity_poly.entity_id
_entity_poly.type
_entity_poly.pdbx_seq_one_letter_code
_entity_poly.pdbx_strand_id
1 'polypeptide(L)'
;MTKQAKILIQFLFLLLIISCADKKSENQASEFDKVLGIENVATLDFLVSNFENDYLKRQYPNLDTENAYRQFLTELRDEKTENWKRVSEKARDKFKLSDLRLEMYEFPDSVWILKNSTFDKIESDSLNFLDSPIPYIKSRYKYTNPDGTTEYTYSRSFGENISEVDYDSIINREMNSPDFNYIGKYLQALESIKDKGEFHKEYYKTKKSAGFLFPESTARVMLNYDIDLDDKLNRKIIVLELAY
;
A
#
# COMPACT_ATOMS: atom_id res chain seq x y z
N MET A 1 -54.00 -14.91 -34.15
CA MET A 1 -53.16 -15.01 -32.93
C MET A 1 -54.07 -14.92 -31.71
N THR A 2 -54.11 -15.94 -30.90
CA THR A 2 -54.97 -16.00 -29.71
C THR A 2 -54.43 -15.07 -28.62
N LYS A 3 -55.32 -14.58 -27.76
CA LYS A 3 -55.01 -13.65 -26.66
C LYS A 3 -53.90 -14.18 -25.76
N GLN A 4 -53.83 -15.51 -25.61
CA GLN A 4 -52.79 -16.22 -24.86
C GLN A 4 -51.41 -16.16 -25.52
N ALA A 5 -51.31 -16.20 -26.85
CA ALA A 5 -50.03 -16.08 -27.57
C ALA A 5 -49.42 -14.67 -27.44
N LYS A 6 -50.24 -13.61 -27.35
CA LYS A 6 -49.76 -12.24 -27.12
C LYS A 6 -49.20 -12.05 -25.72
N ILE A 7 -49.79 -12.65 -24.69
CA ILE A 7 -49.33 -12.59 -23.31
C ILE A 7 -48.01 -13.35 -23.15
N LEU A 8 -47.88 -14.50 -23.81
CA LEU A 8 -46.62 -15.28 -23.77
C LEU A 8 -45.46 -14.55 -24.43
N ILE A 9 -45.71 -13.85 -25.55
CA ILE A 9 -44.70 -13.04 -26.25
C ILE A 9 -44.28 -11.84 -25.41
N GLN A 10 -45.23 -11.17 -24.74
CA GLN A 10 -44.88 -10.06 -23.82
C GLN A 10 -44.09 -10.51 -22.62
N PHE A 11 -44.37 -11.69 -22.04
CA PHE A 11 -43.60 -12.23 -20.93
C PHE A 11 -42.19 -12.65 -21.35
N LEU A 12 -42.04 -13.20 -22.57
CA LEU A 12 -40.73 -13.56 -23.13
C LEU A 12 -39.88 -12.33 -23.44
N PHE A 13 -40.51 -11.21 -23.87
CA PHE A 13 -39.80 -9.95 -24.10
C PHE A 13 -39.34 -9.28 -22.79
N LEU A 14 -40.13 -9.42 -21.71
CA LEU A 14 -39.80 -8.89 -20.39
C LEU A 14 -38.61 -9.64 -19.79
N LEU A 15 -38.51 -10.96 -19.98
CA LEU A 15 -37.36 -11.80 -19.54
C LEU A 15 -36.06 -11.48 -20.26
N LEU A 16 -36.13 -11.06 -21.55
CA LEU A 16 -34.95 -10.68 -22.32
C LEU A 16 -34.38 -9.31 -21.89
N ILE A 17 -35.18 -8.44 -21.32
CA ILE A 17 -34.71 -7.11 -20.84
C ILE A 17 -33.99 -7.25 -19.49
N ILE A 18 -34.39 -8.20 -18.66
CA ILE A 18 -33.75 -8.44 -17.34
C ILE A 18 -32.38 -9.12 -17.50
N SER A 19 -32.17 -9.87 -18.59
CA SER A 19 -30.88 -10.56 -18.87
C SER A 19 -29.75 -9.65 -19.36
N CYS A 20 -30.01 -8.38 -19.67
CA CYS A 20 -28.99 -7.44 -20.17
C CYS A 20 -28.45 -6.48 -19.12
N ALA A 21 -28.89 -6.56 -17.86
CA ALA A 21 -28.50 -5.59 -16.84
C ALA A 21 -27.19 -5.90 -16.09
N ASP A 22 -26.64 -7.13 -16.20
CA ASP A 22 -25.51 -7.57 -15.38
C ASP A 22 -24.17 -7.77 -16.11
N LYS A 23 -23.98 -7.18 -17.29
CA LYS A 23 -22.68 -7.22 -17.99
C LYS A 23 -22.11 -5.84 -18.28
N LYS A 24 -22.12 -4.96 -17.28
CA LYS A 24 -21.53 -3.63 -17.43
C LYS A 24 -20.57 -3.32 -16.29
N SER A 25 -19.43 -4.02 -16.19
CA SER A 25 -18.26 -3.51 -15.46
C SER A 25 -16.95 -4.24 -15.68
N GLU A 26 -16.81 -5.23 -16.56
CA GLU A 26 -15.56 -6.02 -16.60
C GLU A 26 -14.39 -5.40 -17.39
N ASN A 27 -14.56 -4.27 -18.08
CA ASN A 27 -13.49 -3.76 -18.97
C ASN A 27 -13.20 -2.26 -18.88
N GLN A 28 -13.73 -1.54 -17.89
CA GLN A 28 -13.34 -0.15 -17.71
C GLN A 28 -12.34 -0.04 -16.57
N ALA A 29 -11.08 0.32 -16.90
CA ALA A 29 -10.05 0.59 -15.90
C ALA A 29 -10.60 1.56 -14.83
N SER A 30 -10.41 1.24 -13.56
CA SER A 30 -10.81 2.11 -12.46
C SER A 30 -10.04 3.44 -12.55
N GLU A 31 -10.55 4.52 -11.94
CA GLU A 31 -9.81 5.77 -11.87
C GLU A 31 -8.45 5.58 -11.16
N PHE A 32 -8.42 4.71 -10.16
CA PHE A 32 -7.19 4.27 -9.52
C PHE A 32 -6.17 3.71 -10.52
N ASP A 33 -6.62 2.78 -11.38
CA ASP A 33 -5.75 2.15 -12.37
C ASP A 33 -5.25 3.15 -13.42
N LYS A 34 -6.11 4.09 -13.84
CA LYS A 34 -5.74 5.13 -14.80
C LYS A 34 -4.64 6.04 -14.27
N VAL A 35 -4.75 6.46 -13.01
CA VAL A 35 -3.74 7.31 -12.35
C VAL A 35 -2.45 6.56 -12.11
N LEU A 36 -2.54 5.30 -11.64
CA LEU A 36 -1.36 4.48 -11.36
C LEU A 36 -0.55 4.17 -12.63
N GLY A 37 -1.22 4.05 -13.76
CA GLY A 37 -0.63 3.78 -15.08
C GLY A 37 -0.48 2.29 -15.39
N ILE A 38 -0.49 1.98 -16.70
CA ILE A 38 -0.65 0.61 -17.21
C ILE A 38 0.44 -0.37 -16.72
N GLU A 39 1.70 0.06 -16.64
CA GLU A 39 2.82 -0.79 -16.22
C GLU A 39 2.76 -1.10 -14.72
N ASN A 40 2.42 -0.09 -13.91
CA ASN A 40 2.24 -0.26 -12.47
C ASN A 40 1.03 -1.13 -12.17
N VAL A 41 -0.07 -0.97 -12.91
CA VAL A 41 -1.27 -1.82 -12.79
C VAL A 41 -0.94 -3.27 -13.17
N ALA A 42 -0.21 -3.52 -14.25
CA ALA A 42 0.21 -4.87 -14.62
C ALA A 42 1.10 -5.52 -13.56
N THR A 43 1.97 -4.74 -12.94
CA THR A 43 2.76 -5.20 -11.79
C THR A 43 1.85 -5.53 -10.61
N LEU A 44 0.94 -4.64 -10.25
CA LEU A 44 0.00 -4.82 -9.14
C LEU A 44 -0.91 -6.04 -9.35
N ASP A 45 -1.45 -6.23 -10.54
CA ASP A 45 -2.27 -7.40 -10.86
C ASP A 45 -1.48 -8.71 -10.71
N PHE A 46 -0.20 -8.71 -11.10
CA PHE A 46 0.69 -9.84 -10.84
C PHE A 46 0.88 -10.08 -9.34
N LEU A 47 1.08 -9.02 -8.52
CA LEU A 47 1.24 -9.13 -7.07
C LEU A 47 -0.03 -9.67 -6.40
N VAL A 48 -1.20 -9.18 -6.79
CA VAL A 48 -2.50 -9.67 -6.31
C VAL A 48 -2.68 -11.15 -6.67
N SER A 49 -2.45 -11.50 -7.94
CA SER A 49 -2.56 -12.89 -8.39
C SER A 49 -1.60 -13.82 -7.65
N ASN A 50 -0.37 -13.38 -7.39
CA ASN A 50 0.59 -14.16 -6.60
C ASN A 50 0.13 -14.34 -5.15
N PHE A 51 -0.32 -13.27 -4.51
CA PHE A 51 -0.83 -13.32 -3.14
C PHE A 51 -2.02 -14.28 -3.01
N GLU A 52 -2.99 -14.19 -3.93
CA GLU A 52 -4.16 -15.06 -3.94
C GLU A 52 -3.82 -16.53 -4.19
N ASN A 53 -3.01 -16.81 -5.23
CA ASN A 53 -2.76 -18.17 -5.68
C ASN A 53 -1.67 -18.89 -4.88
N ASP A 54 -0.72 -18.19 -4.31
CA ASP A 54 0.37 -18.79 -3.52
C ASP A 54 0.09 -18.67 -2.02
N TYR A 55 -0.12 -17.48 -1.48
CA TYR A 55 -0.28 -17.30 -0.04
C TYR A 55 -1.69 -17.69 0.45
N LEU A 56 -2.75 -17.05 -0.06
CA LEU A 56 -4.11 -17.28 0.46
C LEU A 56 -4.56 -18.74 0.25
N LYS A 57 -4.34 -19.30 -0.93
CA LYS A 57 -4.71 -20.71 -1.19
C LYS A 57 -3.94 -21.70 -0.34
N ARG A 58 -2.68 -21.43 -0.03
CA ARG A 58 -1.87 -22.28 0.84
C ARG A 58 -2.31 -22.16 2.30
N GLN A 59 -2.58 -20.92 2.75
CA GLN A 59 -2.93 -20.65 4.14
C GLN A 59 -4.38 -21.03 4.47
N TYR A 60 -5.29 -20.82 3.50
CA TYR A 60 -6.72 -21.04 3.66
C TYR A 60 -7.30 -21.92 2.54
N PRO A 61 -6.87 -23.18 2.40
CA PRO A 61 -7.18 -24.01 1.24
C PRO A 61 -8.67 -24.35 1.06
N ASN A 62 -9.47 -24.22 2.12
CA ASN A 62 -10.90 -24.54 2.14
C ASN A 62 -11.81 -23.32 2.02
N LEU A 63 -11.23 -22.11 1.93
CA LEU A 63 -11.99 -20.88 1.80
C LEU A 63 -11.99 -20.40 0.34
N ASP A 64 -13.09 -19.80 -0.09
CA ASP A 64 -13.11 -18.99 -1.31
C ASP A 64 -12.26 -17.72 -1.11
N THR A 65 -12.06 -16.97 -2.18
CA THR A 65 -11.15 -15.82 -2.16
C THR A 65 -11.62 -14.73 -1.19
N GLU A 66 -12.91 -14.39 -1.18
CA GLU A 66 -13.46 -13.38 -0.27
C GLU A 66 -13.24 -13.76 1.19
N ASN A 67 -13.63 -14.98 1.56
CA ASN A 67 -13.48 -15.48 2.93
C ASN A 67 -12.00 -15.62 3.31
N ALA A 68 -11.12 -15.96 2.38
CA ALA A 68 -9.67 -16.01 2.61
C ALA A 68 -9.10 -14.62 2.93
N TYR A 69 -9.49 -13.57 2.20
CA TYR A 69 -9.12 -12.19 2.54
C TYR A 69 -9.67 -11.76 3.90
N ARG A 70 -10.93 -12.07 4.20
CA ARG A 70 -11.58 -11.76 5.49
C ARG A 70 -10.84 -12.43 6.66
N GLN A 71 -10.46 -13.70 6.48
CA GLN A 71 -9.67 -14.43 7.47
C GLN A 71 -8.28 -13.82 7.64
N PHE A 72 -7.59 -13.50 6.54
CA PHE A 72 -6.29 -12.83 6.57
C PHE A 72 -6.33 -11.50 7.33
N LEU A 73 -7.31 -10.63 7.04
CA LEU A 73 -7.48 -9.36 7.74
C LEU A 73 -7.80 -9.57 9.23
N THR A 74 -8.60 -10.59 9.55
CA THR A 74 -8.94 -10.93 10.94
C THR A 74 -7.71 -11.38 11.73
N GLU A 75 -6.88 -12.23 11.14
CA GLU A 75 -5.64 -12.70 11.77
C GLU A 75 -4.62 -11.58 11.93
N LEU A 76 -4.52 -10.66 10.94
CA LEU A 76 -3.69 -9.48 11.08
C LEU A 76 -4.15 -8.58 12.23
N ARG A 77 -5.44 -8.24 12.27
CA ARG A 77 -6.02 -7.44 13.35
C ARG A 77 -5.75 -8.04 14.73
N ASP A 78 -5.82 -9.37 14.84
CA ASP A 78 -5.66 -10.10 16.09
C ASP A 78 -4.21 -10.48 16.39
N GLU A 79 -3.25 -10.01 15.59
CA GLU A 79 -1.80 -10.29 15.72
C GLU A 79 -1.45 -11.79 15.71
N LYS A 80 -2.30 -12.60 15.05
CA LYS A 80 -2.16 -14.07 15.01
C LYS A 80 -1.31 -14.57 13.84
N THR A 81 -0.81 -13.68 12.99
CA THR A 81 0.00 -14.04 11.83
C THR A 81 1.44 -14.29 12.24
N GLU A 82 1.80 -15.52 12.54
CA GLU A 82 3.17 -15.91 12.84
C GLU A 82 4.07 -15.99 11.59
N ASN A 83 3.49 -16.08 10.40
CA ASN A 83 4.24 -16.33 9.17
C ASN A 83 4.41 -15.05 8.34
N TRP A 84 5.58 -14.42 8.46
CA TRP A 84 5.95 -13.21 7.72
C TRP A 84 6.21 -13.44 6.21
N LYS A 85 6.22 -14.68 5.73
CA LYS A 85 6.39 -15.00 4.30
C LYS A 85 5.05 -14.95 3.56
N ARG A 86 4.46 -13.76 3.49
CA ARG A 86 3.18 -13.51 2.80
C ARG A 86 3.31 -13.51 1.27
N VAL A 87 4.53 -13.37 0.77
CA VAL A 87 4.79 -13.26 -0.66
C VAL A 87 5.93 -14.18 -1.07
N SER A 88 5.88 -14.71 -2.30
CA SER A 88 6.98 -15.48 -2.87
C SER A 88 8.19 -14.60 -3.15
N GLU A 89 9.39 -15.20 -3.22
CA GLU A 89 10.61 -14.48 -3.61
C GLU A 89 10.45 -13.79 -4.96
N LYS A 90 9.87 -14.49 -5.94
CA LYS A 90 9.60 -13.94 -7.28
C LYS A 90 8.73 -12.68 -7.23
N ALA A 91 7.69 -12.67 -6.39
CA ALA A 91 6.81 -11.51 -6.27
C ALA A 91 7.48 -10.36 -5.52
N ARG A 92 8.27 -10.68 -4.48
CA ARG A 92 9.09 -9.69 -3.76
C ARG A 92 10.09 -9.02 -4.68
N ASP A 93 10.82 -9.79 -5.49
CA ASP A 93 11.81 -9.26 -6.43
C ASP A 93 11.12 -8.43 -7.52
N LYS A 94 9.97 -8.90 -8.04
CA LYS A 94 9.18 -8.14 -9.00
C LYS A 94 8.75 -6.78 -8.44
N PHE A 95 8.27 -6.73 -7.21
CA PHE A 95 7.90 -5.47 -6.55
C PHE A 95 9.14 -4.59 -6.30
N LYS A 96 10.20 -5.17 -5.75
CA LYS A 96 11.45 -4.46 -5.42
C LYS A 96 12.09 -3.76 -6.63
N LEU A 97 11.96 -4.35 -7.81
CA LEU A 97 12.54 -3.85 -9.06
C LEU A 97 11.54 -3.04 -9.91
N SER A 98 10.32 -2.80 -9.42
CA SER A 98 9.27 -2.11 -10.17
C SER A 98 9.23 -0.61 -9.90
N ASP A 99 8.75 0.14 -10.88
CA ASP A 99 8.43 1.56 -10.71
C ASP A 99 7.27 1.75 -9.71
N LEU A 100 6.37 0.76 -9.58
CA LEU A 100 5.29 0.78 -8.58
C LEU A 100 5.83 1.01 -7.16
N ARG A 101 6.98 0.41 -6.82
CA ARG A 101 7.62 0.63 -5.52
C ARG A 101 8.03 2.09 -5.33
N LEU A 102 8.52 2.74 -6.38
CA LEU A 102 8.94 4.14 -6.33
C LEU A 102 7.75 5.11 -6.30
N GLU A 103 6.60 4.68 -6.81
CA GLU A 103 5.35 5.44 -6.68
C GLU A 103 4.74 5.35 -5.26
N MET A 104 5.12 4.35 -4.48
CA MET A 104 4.70 4.18 -3.08
C MET A 104 5.71 4.72 -2.09
N TYR A 105 6.99 4.56 -2.40
CA TYR A 105 8.10 4.83 -1.48
C TYR A 105 9.18 5.66 -2.15
N GLU A 106 9.79 6.51 -1.35
CA GLU A 106 10.99 7.23 -1.70
C GLU A 106 12.17 6.76 -0.87
N PHE A 107 13.37 6.98 -1.37
CA PHE A 107 14.60 6.57 -0.74
C PHE A 107 15.55 7.77 -0.67
N PRO A 108 16.38 7.86 0.38
CA PRO A 108 17.39 8.89 0.44
C PRO A 108 18.31 8.83 -0.78
N ASP A 109 18.65 9.98 -1.34
CA ASP A 109 19.71 10.10 -2.35
C ASP A 109 21.09 10.33 -1.72
N SER A 110 21.12 10.68 -0.44
CA SER A 110 22.35 10.91 0.31
C SER A 110 22.11 10.69 1.81
N VAL A 111 23.08 10.04 2.45
CA VAL A 111 23.09 9.82 3.90
C VAL A 111 24.43 10.28 4.48
N TRP A 112 24.38 11.02 5.56
CA TRP A 112 25.55 11.47 6.30
C TRP A 112 25.48 11.01 7.75
N ILE A 113 26.64 10.61 8.29
CA ILE A 113 26.79 10.32 9.71
C ILE A 113 27.70 11.38 10.31
N LEU A 114 27.16 12.13 11.25
CA LEU A 114 27.91 13.10 12.02
C LEU A 114 28.48 12.42 13.27
N LYS A 115 29.78 12.17 13.22
CA LYS A 115 30.52 11.62 14.36
C LYS A 115 30.69 12.71 15.41
N ASN A 116 30.55 12.36 16.69
CA ASN A 116 30.77 13.27 17.81
C ASN A 116 29.88 14.54 17.80
N SER A 117 28.67 14.46 17.29
CA SER A 117 27.70 15.52 17.47
C SER A 117 27.30 15.52 18.95
N THR A 118 27.89 16.43 19.72
CA THR A 118 27.36 16.76 21.05
C THR A 118 25.96 17.38 20.85
N PHE A 119 25.01 16.96 21.66
CA PHE A 119 23.62 17.44 21.66
C PHE A 119 23.48 18.96 21.85
N ASP A 120 24.51 19.63 22.34
CA ASP A 120 24.56 21.06 22.61
C ASP A 120 24.32 21.99 21.42
N LYS A 121 24.22 21.43 20.19
CA LYS A 121 23.93 22.18 18.97
C LYS A 121 22.54 21.90 18.37
N ILE A 122 21.76 21.02 18.98
CA ILE A 122 20.39 20.77 18.56
C ILE A 122 19.50 21.64 19.46
N GLU A 123 18.83 22.63 18.87
CA GLU A 123 17.88 23.53 19.51
C GLU A 123 16.69 22.78 20.12
N SER A 124 16.89 22.01 21.17
CA SER A 124 15.81 21.52 22.01
C SER A 124 16.25 21.36 23.44
N ASP A 125 15.79 22.25 24.28
CA ASP A 125 16.03 22.33 25.72
C ASP A 125 15.55 21.13 26.56
N SER A 126 15.19 20.01 25.96
CA SER A 126 14.50 18.93 26.67
C SER A 126 15.17 17.55 26.64
N LEU A 127 16.36 17.39 26.05
CA LEU A 127 17.01 16.09 25.94
C LEU A 127 18.40 16.04 26.59
N ASN A 128 18.46 16.32 27.88
CA ASN A 128 19.66 16.19 28.71
C ASN A 128 20.05 14.74 29.03
N PHE A 129 19.76 13.76 28.14
CA PHE A 129 19.87 12.35 28.53
C PHE A 129 21.05 11.58 27.95
N LEU A 130 21.92 12.17 27.11
CA LEU A 130 22.89 11.36 26.39
C LEU A 130 24.31 11.95 26.43
N ASP A 131 25.05 11.58 27.46
CA ASP A 131 26.52 11.66 27.50
C ASP A 131 27.21 10.60 26.59
N SER A 132 26.45 9.90 25.74
CA SER A 132 26.97 8.83 24.89
C SER A 132 27.13 9.36 23.46
N PRO A 133 28.24 9.06 22.77
CA PRO A 133 28.49 9.47 21.40
C PRO A 133 27.62 8.65 20.43
N ILE A 134 26.32 8.88 20.44
CA ILE A 134 25.40 8.26 19.49
C ILE A 134 25.59 8.94 18.14
N PRO A 135 25.79 8.17 17.05
CA PRO A 135 25.92 8.76 15.73
C PRO A 135 24.60 9.43 15.32
N TYR A 136 24.69 10.66 14.90
CA TYR A 136 23.59 11.42 14.33
C TYR A 136 23.56 11.15 12.82
N ILE A 137 22.43 10.66 12.32
CA ILE A 137 22.22 10.30 10.93
C ILE A 137 21.33 11.36 10.29
N LYS A 138 21.78 11.91 9.16
CA LYS A 138 21.01 12.84 8.34
C LYS A 138 20.82 12.23 6.97
N SER A 139 19.57 12.05 6.54
CA SER A 139 19.20 11.55 5.23
C SER A 139 18.55 12.66 4.40
N ARG A 140 18.90 12.76 3.12
CA ARG A 140 18.30 13.70 2.17
C ARG A 140 17.42 12.93 1.18
N TYR A 141 16.25 13.48 0.92
CA TYR A 141 15.33 12.99 -0.11
C TYR A 141 15.19 14.05 -1.18
N LYS A 142 15.19 13.62 -2.43
CA LYS A 142 15.06 14.46 -3.59
C LYS A 142 13.67 14.29 -4.20
N TYR A 143 12.93 15.38 -4.29
CA TYR A 143 11.62 15.42 -4.93
C TYR A 143 11.71 16.15 -6.27
N THR A 144 11.01 15.63 -7.26
CA THR A 144 10.78 16.35 -8.52
C THR A 144 9.29 16.64 -8.62
N ASN A 145 8.94 17.91 -8.50
CA ASN A 145 7.57 18.38 -8.61
C ASN A 145 7.01 18.16 -10.02
N PRO A 146 5.69 18.16 -10.21
CA PRO A 146 5.06 18.01 -11.53
C PRO A 146 5.49 19.09 -12.54
N ASP A 147 5.91 20.27 -12.08
CA ASP A 147 6.43 21.37 -12.90
C ASP A 147 7.92 21.21 -13.27
N GLY A 148 8.55 20.10 -12.84
CA GLY A 148 9.97 19.80 -13.11
C GLY A 148 10.95 20.44 -12.13
N THR A 149 10.47 21.22 -11.14
CA THR A 149 11.34 21.77 -10.08
C THR A 149 11.79 20.69 -9.13
N THR A 150 12.99 20.83 -8.58
CA THR A 150 13.54 19.89 -7.60
C THR A 150 13.57 20.53 -6.23
N GLU A 151 13.04 19.81 -5.26
CA GLU A 151 13.11 20.15 -3.86
C GLU A 151 13.85 19.08 -3.07
N TYR A 152 14.39 19.44 -1.92
CA TYR A 152 15.08 18.52 -1.02
C TYR A 152 14.48 18.62 0.37
N THR A 153 14.18 17.45 0.94
CA THR A 153 13.81 17.33 2.35
C THR A 153 14.89 16.55 3.10
N TYR A 154 14.86 16.64 4.40
CA TYR A 154 15.84 16.01 5.26
C TYR A 154 15.17 15.34 6.44
N SER A 155 15.45 14.06 6.63
CA SER A 155 15.14 13.39 7.88
C SER A 155 16.37 13.35 8.79
N ARG A 156 16.11 13.14 10.08
CA ARG A 156 17.13 13.05 11.11
C ARG A 156 16.79 11.89 12.03
N SER A 157 17.75 11.02 12.25
CA SER A 157 17.62 9.92 13.19
C SER A 157 18.88 9.76 14.03
N PHE A 158 18.77 9.04 15.13
CA PHE A 158 19.89 8.69 15.97
C PHE A 158 20.16 7.21 15.80
N GLY A 159 21.44 6.87 15.62
CA GLY A 159 21.87 5.49 15.63
C GLY A 159 21.72 4.85 17.02
N GLU A 160 21.75 3.54 17.07
CA GLU A 160 21.82 2.82 18.32
C GLU A 160 23.20 3.01 18.99
N ASN A 161 23.24 3.01 20.32
CA ASN A 161 24.48 3.07 21.07
C ASN A 161 25.15 1.69 21.01
N ILE A 162 26.03 1.49 20.01
CA ILE A 162 26.79 0.25 19.82
C ILE A 162 28.25 0.55 20.12
N SER A 163 28.88 -0.34 20.85
CA SER A 163 30.29 -0.21 21.22
C SER A 163 31.25 -0.23 20.02
N GLU A 164 30.85 -0.85 18.92
CA GLU A 164 31.52 -0.85 17.61
C GLU A 164 30.55 -0.45 16.53
N VAL A 165 30.69 0.77 16.03
CA VAL A 165 29.79 1.30 15.01
C VAL A 165 30.33 1.03 13.62
N ASP A 166 29.68 0.13 12.87
CA ASP A 166 29.92 -0.04 11.44
C ASP A 166 29.14 1.03 10.67
N TYR A 167 29.82 2.13 10.32
CA TYR A 167 29.24 3.26 9.62
C TYR A 167 28.74 2.90 8.21
N ASP A 168 29.42 1.98 7.53
CA ASP A 168 29.02 1.58 6.17
C ASP A 168 27.73 0.77 6.20
N SER A 169 27.56 -0.11 7.18
CA SER A 169 26.28 -0.81 7.40
C SER A 169 25.14 0.15 7.74
N ILE A 170 25.40 1.18 8.56
CA ILE A 170 24.39 2.20 8.89
C ILE A 170 23.99 2.97 7.64
N ILE A 171 24.96 3.47 6.85
CA ILE A 171 24.69 4.18 5.61
C ILE A 171 23.89 3.30 4.66
N ASN A 172 24.29 2.05 4.45
CA ASN A 172 23.59 1.11 3.58
C ASN A 172 22.16 0.85 4.06
N ARG A 173 21.94 0.69 5.35
CA ARG A 173 20.61 0.50 5.92
C ARG A 173 19.73 1.72 5.65
N GLU A 174 20.21 2.92 5.95
CA GLU A 174 19.48 4.17 5.77
C GLU A 174 19.20 4.47 4.29
N MET A 175 20.18 4.26 3.40
CA MET A 175 19.98 4.41 1.94
C MET A 175 18.91 3.46 1.37
N ASN A 176 18.66 2.33 2.01
CA ASN A 176 17.64 1.35 1.63
C ASN A 176 16.37 1.44 2.49
N SER A 177 16.33 2.35 3.45
CA SER A 177 15.15 2.57 4.29
C SER A 177 14.14 3.42 3.52
N PRO A 178 12.94 2.89 3.22
CA PRO A 178 11.93 3.63 2.51
C PRO A 178 11.27 4.68 3.40
N ASP A 179 10.91 5.82 2.81
CA ASP A 179 9.88 6.70 3.34
C ASP A 179 8.66 6.70 2.42
N PHE A 180 7.54 7.20 2.87
CA PHE A 180 6.34 7.22 2.06
C PHE A 180 6.41 8.33 1.00
N ASN A 181 6.12 8.01 -0.26
CA ASN A 181 6.13 8.97 -1.34
C ASN A 181 4.82 9.77 -1.40
N TYR A 182 4.80 10.95 -0.78
CA TYR A 182 3.61 11.82 -0.70
C TYR A 182 3.21 12.47 -2.04
N ILE A 183 4.08 12.43 -3.05
CA ILE A 183 3.80 12.96 -4.39
C ILE A 183 3.66 11.87 -5.44
N GLY A 184 3.88 10.61 -5.07
CA GLY A 184 3.82 9.46 -5.96
C GLY A 184 2.41 9.15 -6.46
N LYS A 185 2.33 8.45 -7.58
CA LYS A 185 1.05 8.10 -8.22
C LYS A 185 0.17 7.21 -7.34
N TYR A 186 0.74 6.47 -6.38
CA TYR A 186 -0.06 5.66 -5.48
C TYR A 186 -0.99 6.53 -4.62
N LEU A 187 -0.49 7.59 -3.99
CA LEU A 187 -1.32 8.50 -3.20
C LEU A 187 -2.33 9.26 -4.09
N GLN A 188 -1.93 9.66 -5.31
CA GLN A 188 -2.82 10.29 -6.28
C GLN A 188 -3.93 9.32 -6.74
N ALA A 189 -3.61 8.04 -6.91
CA ALA A 189 -4.58 7.00 -7.25
C ALA A 189 -5.58 6.77 -6.11
N LEU A 190 -5.14 6.78 -4.84
CA LEU A 190 -6.04 6.77 -3.68
C LEU A 190 -6.92 8.03 -3.65
N GLU A 191 -6.39 9.19 -4.00
CA GLU A 191 -7.18 10.43 -4.08
C GLU A 191 -8.29 10.34 -5.13
N SER A 192 -8.01 9.75 -6.29
CA SER A 192 -8.97 9.63 -7.39
C SER A 192 -10.20 8.79 -7.05
N ILE A 193 -10.12 7.96 -6.02
CA ILE A 193 -11.20 7.07 -5.58
C ILE A 193 -11.79 7.44 -4.22
N LYS A 194 -11.34 8.54 -3.60
CA LYS A 194 -11.79 8.94 -2.25
C LYS A 194 -13.31 9.10 -2.11
N ASP A 195 -13.99 9.41 -3.20
CA ASP A 195 -15.45 9.61 -3.21
C ASP A 195 -16.24 8.31 -3.53
N LYS A 196 -15.59 7.16 -3.67
CA LYS A 196 -16.25 5.87 -3.88
C LYS A 196 -17.00 5.36 -2.63
N GLY A 197 -16.58 5.77 -1.44
CA GLY A 197 -17.20 5.41 -0.19
C GLY A 197 -16.45 5.95 1.00
N GLU A 198 -17.06 5.84 2.17
CA GLU A 198 -16.50 6.40 3.40
C GLU A 198 -15.14 5.80 3.78
N PHE A 199 -14.98 4.48 3.57
CA PHE A 199 -13.68 3.82 3.74
C PHE A 199 -12.60 4.48 2.88
N HIS A 200 -12.81 4.63 1.58
CA HIS A 200 -11.81 5.19 0.66
C HIS A 200 -11.44 6.62 1.04
N LYS A 201 -12.43 7.42 1.45
CA LYS A 201 -12.22 8.80 1.89
C LYS A 201 -11.36 8.88 3.14
N GLU A 202 -11.71 8.14 4.18
CA GLU A 202 -10.98 8.18 5.46
C GLU A 202 -9.61 7.50 5.32
N TYR A 203 -9.51 6.44 4.52
CA TYR A 203 -8.25 5.77 4.23
C TYR A 203 -7.27 6.71 3.52
N TYR A 204 -7.71 7.39 2.45
CA TYR A 204 -6.89 8.41 1.77
C TYR A 204 -6.42 9.50 2.71
N LYS A 205 -7.30 10.08 3.53
CA LYS A 205 -6.93 11.11 4.50
C LYS A 205 -5.87 10.63 5.49
N THR A 206 -6.07 9.44 6.04
CA THR A 206 -5.13 8.83 6.98
C THR A 206 -3.78 8.58 6.33
N LYS A 207 -3.79 8.01 5.11
CA LYS A 207 -2.58 7.74 4.35
C LYS A 207 -1.82 9.02 4.00
N LYS A 208 -2.53 10.07 3.59
CA LYS A 208 -1.97 11.39 3.28
C LYS A 208 -1.32 12.06 4.49
N SER A 209 -1.84 11.83 5.70
CA SER A 209 -1.31 12.46 6.91
C SER A 209 -0.23 11.64 7.63
N ALA A 210 -0.32 10.31 7.57
CA ALA A 210 0.54 9.43 8.35
C ALA A 210 1.57 8.66 7.51
N GLY A 211 1.41 8.58 6.18
CA GLY A 211 2.26 7.79 5.30
C GLY A 211 2.19 6.30 5.60
N PHE A 212 3.09 5.78 6.40
CA PHE A 212 3.05 4.39 6.85
C PHE A 212 1.96 4.16 7.89
N LEU A 213 1.23 3.05 7.72
CA LEU A 213 0.21 2.62 8.66
C LEU A 213 0.56 1.24 9.21
N PHE A 214 0.25 1.02 10.47
CA PHE A 214 0.43 -0.31 11.08
C PHE A 214 -0.53 -1.31 10.45
N PRO A 215 -0.05 -2.49 10.01
CA PRO A 215 -0.88 -3.51 9.36
C PRO A 215 -2.12 -3.90 10.18
N GLU A 216 -1.97 -4.06 11.50
CA GLU A 216 -3.04 -4.43 12.42
C GLU A 216 -4.15 -3.36 12.46
N SER A 217 -3.73 -2.09 12.50
CA SER A 217 -4.65 -0.95 12.48
C SER A 217 -5.36 -0.84 11.15
N THR A 218 -4.64 -1.02 10.05
CA THR A 218 -5.19 -0.99 8.68
C THR A 218 -6.22 -2.12 8.49
N ALA A 219 -5.89 -3.35 8.89
CA ALA A 219 -6.80 -4.49 8.82
C ALA A 219 -8.06 -4.26 9.67
N ARG A 220 -7.91 -3.67 10.88
CA ARG A 220 -9.04 -3.30 11.74
C ARG A 220 -9.97 -2.30 11.07
N VAL A 221 -9.42 -1.27 10.46
CA VAL A 221 -10.20 -0.25 9.75
C VAL A 221 -10.97 -0.88 8.58
N MET A 222 -10.31 -1.69 7.75
CA MET A 222 -10.93 -2.37 6.61
C MET A 222 -12.09 -3.27 7.04
N LEU A 223 -11.93 -4.04 8.13
CA LEU A 223 -12.98 -4.89 8.69
C LEU A 223 -14.13 -4.08 9.30
N ASN A 224 -13.85 -2.96 9.97
CA ASN A 224 -14.89 -2.13 10.59
C ASN A 224 -15.78 -1.43 9.55
N TYR A 225 -15.22 -1.08 8.39
CA TYR A 225 -15.99 -0.54 7.27
C TYR A 225 -16.67 -1.63 6.43
N ASP A 226 -16.45 -2.92 6.77
CA ASP A 226 -16.97 -4.07 6.02
C ASP A 226 -16.82 -3.91 4.51
N ILE A 227 -15.56 -3.61 4.09
CA ILE A 227 -15.28 -3.35 2.69
C ILE A 227 -15.61 -4.56 1.83
N ASP A 228 -16.10 -4.31 0.62
CA ASP A 228 -16.34 -5.36 -0.37
C ASP A 228 -15.03 -6.04 -0.79
N LEU A 229 -14.85 -7.29 -0.33
CA LEU A 229 -13.66 -8.09 -0.62
C LEU A 229 -13.73 -8.81 -1.97
N ASP A 230 -14.86 -8.71 -2.70
CA ASP A 230 -14.97 -9.12 -4.11
C ASP A 230 -14.56 -7.99 -5.06
N ASP A 231 -14.56 -6.73 -4.60
CA ASP A 231 -14.04 -5.61 -5.40
C ASP A 231 -12.51 -5.75 -5.59
N LYS A 232 -12.10 -5.89 -6.85
CA LYS A 232 -10.69 -5.98 -7.24
C LYS A 232 -9.85 -4.78 -6.75
N LEU A 233 -10.45 -3.59 -6.68
CA LEU A 233 -9.77 -2.40 -6.17
C LEU A 233 -9.41 -2.55 -4.69
N ASN A 234 -10.34 -3.03 -3.87
CA ASN A 234 -10.07 -3.25 -2.45
C ASN A 234 -8.99 -4.31 -2.25
N ARG A 235 -9.00 -5.39 -3.05
CA ARG A 235 -7.93 -6.40 -3.03
C ARG A 235 -6.57 -5.80 -3.41
N LYS A 236 -6.51 -4.92 -4.41
CA LYS A 236 -5.28 -4.20 -4.78
C LYS A 236 -4.72 -3.38 -3.62
N ILE A 237 -5.57 -2.64 -2.94
CA ILE A 237 -5.18 -1.84 -1.76
C ILE A 237 -4.68 -2.75 -0.63
N ILE A 238 -5.43 -3.82 -0.31
CA ILE A 238 -5.04 -4.80 0.72
C ILE A 238 -3.65 -5.38 0.44
N VAL A 239 -3.42 -5.82 -0.80
CA VAL A 239 -2.17 -6.46 -1.18
C VAL A 239 -0.99 -5.50 -1.09
N LEU A 240 -1.12 -4.27 -1.60
CA LEU A 240 -0.05 -3.27 -1.51
C LEU A 240 0.29 -2.88 -0.07
N GLU A 241 -0.71 -2.74 0.77
CA GLU A 241 -0.52 -2.21 2.12
C GLU A 241 -0.14 -3.27 3.15
N LEU A 242 -0.57 -4.51 2.94
CA LEU A 242 -0.50 -5.54 3.97
C LEU A 242 0.33 -6.76 3.58
N ALA A 243 0.66 -6.93 2.30
CA ALA A 243 1.46 -8.06 1.84
C ALA A 243 2.89 -7.66 1.42
N TYR A 244 3.10 -6.43 0.93
CA TYR A 244 4.37 -5.90 0.40
C TYR A 244 4.82 -4.62 1.15
#